data_61cba8b6d07985a32591d7f8f30807b0
#
_entry.id   61cba8b6d07985a32591d7f8f30807b0
#
_cell.length_a   1.000
_cell.length_b   1.000
_cell.length_c   1.000
_cell.angle_alpha   90.00
_cell.angle_beta   90.00
_cell.angle_gamma   90.00
#
_symmetry.space_group_name_H-M   'P 1'
#
loop_
_entity.id
_entity.type
_entity.pdbx_description
1 polymer ?
#
loop_
_entity_poly.entity_id
_entity_poly.type
_entity_poly.pdbx_seq_one_letter_code
_entity_poly.pdbx_strand_id
1 'polypeptide(L)'
;TGVQTCALPISSPNPGEFSLAFVPVSAPLVRGILANSFVPLAEGVDPQALFAEFYKDAPFVRVLGTKVQAEVVAVKGSMFVDLSWTLGKPEAGVRQLVITTALDNLVKGGAGQAVQSMNLMFALPESQGLDAPGLWP
;
A
#
# COMPACT_ATOMS: atom_id res chain seq x y z
N THR A 1 -10.23 12.69 -17.82
CA THR A 1 -8.86 12.68 -18.39
C THR A 1 -7.79 13.25 -17.44
N GLY A 2 -8.06 13.40 -16.15
CA GLY A 2 -7.15 13.98 -15.17
C GLY A 2 -6.40 13.00 -14.28
N VAL A 3 -6.42 11.70 -14.57
CA VAL A 3 -5.87 10.66 -13.69
C VAL A 3 -4.35 10.46 -13.85
N GLN A 4 -3.75 11.05 -14.86
CA GLN A 4 -2.36 10.76 -15.23
C GLN A 4 -1.28 11.47 -14.45
N THR A 5 -1.59 12.52 -13.71
CA THR A 5 -0.56 13.38 -13.13
C THR A 5 -0.17 13.05 -11.69
N CYS A 6 -0.98 12.30 -10.95
CA CYS A 6 -0.68 11.95 -9.55
C CYS A 6 0.23 10.73 -9.37
N ALA A 7 0.48 9.96 -10.42
CA ALA A 7 1.27 8.73 -10.35
C ALA A 7 2.74 8.91 -10.76
N LEU A 8 3.19 10.11 -11.04
CA LEU A 8 4.45 10.37 -11.71
C LEU A 8 5.51 11.14 -10.94
N PRO A 9 5.74 11.02 -9.68
CA PRO A 9 7.08 11.23 -9.22
C PRO A 9 7.56 10.17 -8.25
N ILE A 10 7.63 8.94 -8.67
CA ILE A 10 8.65 8.08 -8.06
C ILE A 10 9.91 8.38 -8.86
N SER A 11 10.59 9.43 -8.49
CA SER A 11 11.93 9.71 -8.96
C SER A 11 12.84 8.61 -8.41
N SER A 12 13.07 7.57 -9.21
CA SER A 12 14.23 6.73 -9.00
C SER A 12 15.46 7.64 -9.00
N PRO A 13 16.40 7.50 -8.05
CA PRO A 13 17.66 8.23 -8.10
C PRO A 13 18.46 7.97 -9.40
N ASN A 14 18.10 6.92 -10.14
CA ASN A 14 18.61 6.60 -11.46
C ASN A 14 17.45 6.56 -12.47
N PRO A 15 17.07 7.70 -13.09
CA PRO A 15 16.06 7.72 -14.14
C PRO A 15 16.59 6.95 -15.37
N GLY A 16 16.16 5.72 -15.54
CA GLY A 16 16.59 4.83 -16.62
C GLY A 16 16.62 3.34 -16.22
N GLU A 17 16.68 3.06 -14.92
CA GLU A 17 16.69 1.69 -14.41
C GLU A 17 15.31 1.19 -13.94
N PHE A 18 14.31 2.07 -13.90
CA PHE A 18 12.98 1.73 -13.41
C PHE A 18 11.91 1.96 -14.48
N SER A 19 11.19 0.91 -14.83
CA SER A 19 10.03 0.97 -15.72
C SER A 19 8.76 0.67 -14.94
N LEU A 20 7.80 1.60 -14.93
CA LEU A 20 6.50 1.44 -14.29
C LEU A 20 5.40 1.40 -15.32
N ALA A 21 4.62 0.30 -15.34
CA ALA A 21 3.34 0.24 -16.04
C ALA A 21 2.21 0.43 -15.02
N PHE A 22 1.53 1.58 -15.07
CA PHE A 22 0.39 1.87 -14.21
C PHE A 22 -0.92 1.73 -14.99
N VAL A 23 -1.76 0.77 -14.60
CA VAL A 23 -3.04 0.49 -15.27
C VAL A 23 -4.18 0.64 -14.26
N PRO A 24 -4.84 1.81 -14.20
CA PRO A 24 -6.01 2.00 -13.34
C PRO A 24 -7.22 1.21 -13.89
N VAL A 25 -7.89 0.49 -12.98
CA VAL A 25 -9.10 -0.26 -13.30
C VAL A 25 -10.25 0.27 -12.46
N SER A 26 -11.33 0.69 -13.11
CA SER A 26 -12.58 1.03 -12.42
C SER A 26 -13.39 -0.24 -12.22
N ALA A 27 -13.33 -0.81 -11.03
CA ALA A 27 -14.14 -1.95 -10.63
C ALA A 27 -15.48 -1.49 -10.02
N PRO A 28 -16.51 -2.32 -9.98
CA PRO A 28 -17.80 -1.99 -9.35
C PRO A 28 -17.70 -2.05 -7.82
N LEU A 29 -16.71 -1.38 -7.27
CA LEU A 29 -16.49 -1.21 -5.83
C LEU A 29 -17.10 0.11 -5.39
N VAL A 30 -18.00 0.06 -4.42
CA VAL A 30 -18.61 1.27 -3.84
C VAL A 30 -17.55 2.13 -3.15
N ARG A 31 -16.50 1.49 -2.62
CA ARG A 31 -15.47 2.16 -1.82
C ARG A 31 -14.20 1.31 -1.76
N GLY A 32 -13.05 1.99 -1.65
CA GLY A 32 -11.76 1.38 -1.46
C GLY A 32 -10.91 1.29 -2.72
N ILE A 33 -9.64 1.03 -2.50
CA ILE A 33 -8.63 0.77 -3.53
C ILE A 33 -7.99 -0.57 -3.23
N LEU A 34 -7.92 -1.42 -4.24
CA LEU A 34 -7.11 -2.63 -4.22
C LEU A 34 -6.05 -2.50 -5.31
N ALA A 35 -4.80 -2.55 -4.91
CA ALA A 35 -3.68 -2.48 -5.84
C ALA A 35 -2.88 -3.79 -5.82
N ASN A 36 -2.57 -4.31 -7.00
CA ASN A 36 -1.63 -5.42 -7.17
C ASN A 36 -0.38 -4.92 -7.87
N SER A 37 0.77 -5.09 -7.22
CA SER A 37 2.06 -4.70 -7.75
C SER A 37 2.89 -5.95 -8.03
N PHE A 38 3.38 -6.07 -9.26
CA PHE A 38 4.21 -7.19 -9.71
C PHE A 38 5.66 -6.74 -9.75
N VAL A 39 6.49 -7.35 -8.92
CA VAL A 39 7.89 -6.94 -8.75
C VAL A 39 8.80 -8.14 -8.85
N PRO A 40 9.91 -8.06 -9.59
CA PRO A 40 10.94 -9.08 -9.54
C PRO A 40 11.65 -9.02 -8.18
N LEU A 41 11.75 -10.16 -7.49
CA LEU A 41 12.43 -10.30 -6.22
C LEU A 41 13.68 -11.16 -6.41
N ALA A 42 14.83 -10.62 -6.03
CA ALA A 42 16.08 -11.37 -6.08
C ALA A 42 16.05 -12.55 -5.10
N GLU A 43 16.78 -13.60 -5.42
CA GLU A 43 16.92 -14.77 -4.56
C GLU A 43 17.58 -14.39 -3.23
N GLY A 44 17.11 -15.00 -2.14
CA GLY A 44 17.59 -14.74 -0.78
C GLY A 44 16.98 -13.54 -0.08
N VAL A 45 16.18 -12.71 -0.76
CA VAL A 45 15.46 -11.61 -0.12
C VAL A 45 14.20 -12.14 0.56
N ASP A 46 14.04 -11.83 1.87
CA ASP A 46 12.84 -12.13 2.63
C ASP A 46 11.90 -10.92 2.63
N PRO A 47 10.74 -10.97 1.94
CA PRO A 47 9.78 -9.88 1.93
C PRO A 47 9.20 -9.56 3.31
N GLN A 48 9.09 -10.57 4.20
CA GLN A 48 8.56 -10.35 5.55
C GLN A 48 9.48 -9.44 6.36
N ALA A 49 10.77 -9.74 6.36
CA ALA A 49 11.76 -8.92 7.07
C ALA A 49 11.86 -7.52 6.44
N LEU A 50 11.85 -7.44 5.10
CA LEU A 50 11.92 -6.18 4.36
C LEU A 50 10.77 -5.24 4.71
N PHE A 51 9.52 -5.71 4.60
CA PHE A 51 8.35 -4.88 4.86
C PHE A 51 8.17 -4.57 6.35
N ALA A 52 8.48 -5.52 7.23
CA ALA A 52 8.42 -5.29 8.67
C ALA A 52 9.39 -4.18 9.11
N GLU A 53 10.61 -4.18 8.59
CA GLU A 53 11.60 -3.13 8.90
C GLU A 53 11.22 -1.79 8.26
N PHE A 54 10.78 -1.80 6.99
CA PHE A 54 10.43 -0.57 6.28
C PHE A 54 9.24 0.17 6.90
N TYR A 55 8.23 -0.57 7.36
CA TYR A 55 6.98 -0.02 7.90
C TYR A 55 6.91 -0.05 9.43
N LYS A 56 8.00 -0.35 10.15
CA LYS A 56 8.00 -0.49 11.61
C LYS A 56 7.46 0.74 12.36
N ASP A 57 7.69 1.92 11.83
CA ASP A 57 7.27 3.19 12.42
C ASP A 57 6.01 3.79 11.72
N ALA A 58 5.37 3.06 10.83
CA ALA A 58 4.19 3.49 10.10
C ALA A 58 2.90 3.02 10.80
N PRO A 59 2.23 3.86 11.62
CA PRO A 59 1.16 3.43 12.52
C PRO A 59 -0.07 2.85 11.82
N PHE A 60 -0.25 3.18 10.55
CA PHE A 60 -1.41 2.78 9.77
C PHE A 60 -1.14 1.67 8.75
N VAL A 61 0.08 1.12 8.70
CA VAL A 61 0.40 0.02 7.78
C VAL A 61 0.41 -1.30 8.53
N ARG A 62 -0.43 -2.25 8.09
CA ARG A 62 -0.49 -3.61 8.63
C ARG A 62 0.14 -4.57 7.62
N VAL A 63 1.28 -5.12 7.98
CA VAL A 63 2.01 -6.11 7.18
C VAL A 63 1.46 -7.49 7.49
N LEU A 64 0.56 -8.00 6.63
CA LEU A 64 -0.15 -9.26 6.82
C LEU A 64 0.66 -10.49 6.36
N GLY A 65 1.60 -10.30 5.48
CA GLY A 65 2.41 -11.39 4.93
C GLY A 65 1.67 -12.25 3.92
N THR A 66 1.92 -13.56 3.99
CA THR A 66 1.31 -14.55 3.09
C THR A 66 0.12 -15.28 3.70
N LYS A 67 -0.16 -15.07 5.00
CA LYS A 67 -1.19 -15.83 5.73
C LYS A 67 -2.59 -15.28 5.53
N VAL A 68 -2.70 -13.98 5.34
CA VAL A 68 -3.98 -13.27 5.20
C VAL A 68 -3.89 -12.38 3.96
N GLN A 69 -4.89 -12.45 3.12
CA GLN A 69 -5.02 -11.58 1.95
C GLN A 69 -5.46 -10.18 2.38
N ALA A 70 -4.87 -9.15 1.79
CA ALA A 70 -5.35 -7.78 1.95
C ALA A 70 -6.71 -7.62 1.24
N GLU A 71 -7.72 -7.10 1.95
CA GLU A 71 -9.08 -6.95 1.46
C GLU A 71 -9.62 -5.55 1.74
N VAL A 72 -10.31 -4.96 0.76
CA VAL A 72 -10.90 -3.62 0.90
C VAL A 72 -11.92 -3.56 2.04
N VAL A 73 -12.68 -4.63 2.27
CA VAL A 73 -13.68 -4.69 3.33
C VAL A 73 -13.06 -4.56 4.73
N ALA A 74 -11.85 -5.08 4.91
CA ALA A 74 -11.13 -5.05 6.20
C ALA A 74 -10.58 -3.66 6.57
N VAL A 75 -10.43 -2.77 5.60
CA VAL A 75 -9.88 -1.41 5.80
C VAL A 75 -10.92 -0.31 5.60
N LYS A 76 -12.12 -0.67 5.15
CA LYS A 76 -13.20 0.28 4.88
C LYS A 76 -13.51 1.17 6.08
N GLY A 77 -13.52 2.47 5.87
CA GLY A 77 -13.80 3.47 6.92
C GLY A 77 -12.64 3.74 7.87
N SER A 78 -11.46 3.20 7.63
CA SER A 78 -10.30 3.38 8.50
C SER A 78 -9.10 4.02 7.80
N MET A 79 -8.10 4.38 8.59
CA MET A 79 -6.80 4.83 8.10
C MET A 79 -5.85 3.69 7.76
N PHE A 80 -6.22 2.45 8.06
CA PHE A 80 -5.32 1.33 7.86
C PHE A 80 -5.13 0.99 6.38
N VAL A 81 -3.91 0.59 6.08
CA VAL A 81 -3.48 0.01 4.81
C VAL A 81 -3.03 -1.41 5.09
N ASP A 82 -3.68 -2.37 4.47
CA ASP A 82 -3.27 -3.77 4.54
C ASP A 82 -2.35 -4.11 3.39
N LEU A 83 -1.25 -4.79 3.70
CA LEU A 83 -0.24 -5.23 2.76
C LEU A 83 -0.02 -6.73 2.92
N SER A 84 -0.33 -7.48 1.89
CA SER A 84 -0.08 -8.91 1.78
C SER A 84 0.69 -9.20 0.50
N TRP A 85 1.24 -10.42 0.37
CA TRP A 85 1.90 -10.81 -0.87
C TRP A 85 1.83 -12.31 -1.11
N THR A 86 2.08 -12.67 -2.36
CA THR A 86 2.34 -14.02 -2.80
C THR A 86 3.66 -14.09 -3.55
N LEU A 87 4.30 -15.25 -3.50
CA LEU A 87 5.56 -15.51 -4.19
C LEU A 87 5.32 -16.49 -5.32
N GLY A 88 5.71 -16.12 -6.52
CA GLY A 88 5.79 -17.01 -7.65
C GLY A 88 6.88 -18.07 -7.48
N LYS A 89 6.92 -19.03 -8.39
CA LYS A 89 8.02 -20.00 -8.47
C LYS A 89 9.31 -19.26 -8.87
N PRO A 90 10.47 -19.67 -8.34
CA PRO A 90 11.74 -19.12 -8.79
C PRO A 90 12.02 -19.55 -10.24
N GLU A 91 12.45 -18.58 -11.05
CA GLU A 91 12.87 -18.80 -12.42
C GLU A 91 14.15 -17.98 -12.67
N ALA A 92 15.21 -18.63 -13.11
CA ALA A 92 16.52 -18.00 -13.35
C ALA A 92 17.06 -17.15 -12.19
N GLY A 93 16.86 -17.58 -10.92
CA GLY A 93 17.33 -16.86 -9.73
C GLY A 93 16.45 -15.65 -9.31
N VAL A 94 15.32 -15.46 -9.97
CA VAL A 94 14.36 -14.38 -9.67
C VAL A 94 13.00 -14.98 -9.37
N ARG A 95 12.29 -14.41 -8.39
CA ARG A 95 10.89 -14.75 -8.12
C ARG A 95 10.00 -13.55 -8.45
N GLN A 96 8.82 -13.82 -8.95
CA GLN A 96 7.79 -12.80 -9.00
C GLN A 96 7.19 -12.61 -7.61
N LEU A 97 7.33 -11.42 -7.06
CA LEU A 97 6.60 -10.98 -5.87
C LEU A 97 5.34 -10.23 -6.32
N VAL A 98 4.18 -10.70 -5.91
CA VAL A 98 2.91 -10.00 -6.13
C VAL A 98 2.47 -9.42 -4.79
N ILE A 99 2.53 -8.10 -4.67
CA ILE A 99 2.12 -7.36 -3.48
C ILE A 99 0.69 -6.91 -3.69
N THR A 100 -0.20 -7.29 -2.78
CA THR A 100 -1.59 -6.81 -2.75
C THR A 100 -1.75 -5.81 -1.61
N THR A 101 -2.20 -4.62 -1.95
CA THR A 101 -2.44 -3.55 -0.99
C THR A 101 -3.90 -3.12 -1.03
N ALA A 102 -4.52 -2.99 0.12
CA ALA A 102 -5.90 -2.52 0.27
C ALA A 102 -5.96 -1.28 1.18
N LEU A 103 -6.75 -0.30 0.79
CA LEU A 103 -6.99 0.90 1.60
C LEU A 103 -8.38 1.50 1.32
N ASP A 104 -8.88 2.32 2.24
CA ASP A 104 -10.08 3.14 2.03
C ASP A 104 -9.73 4.39 1.22
N ASN A 105 -10.38 4.56 0.06
CA ASN A 105 -10.09 5.66 -0.85
C ASN A 105 -10.51 7.05 -0.35
N LEU A 106 -11.46 7.13 0.58
CA LEU A 106 -11.95 8.41 1.12
C LEU A 106 -11.30 8.76 2.46
N VAL A 107 -10.99 7.78 3.28
CA VAL A 107 -10.30 8.00 4.57
C VAL A 107 -8.80 8.05 4.32
N LYS A 108 -8.13 6.91 4.14
CA LYS A 108 -6.68 6.88 3.91
C LYS A 108 -6.27 7.55 2.60
N GLY A 109 -7.03 7.34 1.53
CA GLY A 109 -6.77 7.96 0.23
C GLY A 109 -7.24 9.40 0.07
N GLY A 110 -7.92 9.97 1.07
CA GLY A 110 -8.53 11.30 0.98
C GLY A 110 -8.47 12.10 2.28
N ALA A 111 -9.62 12.32 2.93
CA ALA A 111 -9.75 13.22 4.07
C ALA A 111 -8.85 12.82 5.26
N GLY A 112 -8.75 11.54 5.56
CA GLY A 112 -7.90 11.05 6.64
C GLY A 112 -6.42 11.32 6.40
N GLN A 113 -5.94 11.18 5.15
CA GLN A 113 -4.58 11.55 4.78
C GLN A 113 -4.29 13.04 4.99
N ALA A 114 -5.28 13.89 4.73
CA ALA A 114 -5.15 15.33 4.99
C ALA A 114 -5.00 15.62 6.50
N VAL A 115 -5.79 14.97 7.34
CA VAL A 115 -5.67 15.07 8.81
C VAL A 115 -4.33 14.52 9.29
N GLN A 116 -3.89 13.38 8.79
CA GLN A 116 -2.57 12.81 9.10
C GLN A 116 -1.43 13.79 8.77
N SER A 117 -1.47 14.39 7.59
CA SER A 117 -0.49 15.39 7.16
C SER A 117 -0.55 16.64 8.05
N MET A 118 -1.74 17.10 8.42
CA MET A 118 -1.92 18.21 9.37
C MET A 118 -1.28 17.87 10.73
N ASN A 119 -1.55 16.69 11.28
CA ASN A 119 -0.97 16.26 12.54
C ASN A 119 0.56 16.35 12.51
N LEU A 120 1.19 15.83 11.45
CA LEU A 120 2.64 15.90 11.28
C LEU A 120 3.15 17.34 11.15
N MET A 121 2.46 18.19 10.38
CA MET A 121 2.84 19.61 10.22
C MET A 121 2.81 20.40 11.52
N PHE A 122 1.87 20.07 12.41
CA PHE A 122 1.74 20.73 13.72
C PHE A 122 2.43 19.99 14.86
N ALA A 123 3.28 19.00 14.56
CA ALA A 123 3.97 18.16 15.52
C ALA A 123 3.03 17.48 16.55
N LEU A 124 1.82 17.15 16.12
CA LEU A 124 0.87 16.34 16.89
C LEU A 124 1.18 14.85 16.66
N PRO A 125 0.68 13.95 17.55
CA PRO A 125 0.73 12.53 17.29
C PRO A 125 0.10 12.21 15.91
N GLU A 126 0.82 11.50 15.06
CA GLU A 126 0.40 11.20 13.68
C GLU A 126 -0.99 10.57 13.63
N SER A 127 -1.31 9.72 14.60
CA SER A 127 -2.60 9.01 14.70
C SER A 127 -3.71 9.77 15.39
N GLN A 128 -3.48 11.01 15.84
CA GLN A 128 -4.47 11.75 16.60
C GLN A 128 -5.80 11.93 15.84
N GLY A 129 -6.89 11.35 16.39
CA GLY A 129 -8.22 11.38 15.79
C GLY A 129 -8.40 10.46 14.56
N LEU A 130 -7.46 9.57 14.30
CA LEU A 130 -7.44 8.72 13.10
C LEU A 130 -7.41 7.21 13.42
N ASP A 131 -7.45 6.84 14.67
CA ASP A 131 -7.29 5.45 15.18
C ASP A 131 -8.61 4.65 15.20
N ALA A 132 -9.66 5.18 14.58
CA ALA A 132 -10.94 4.47 14.48
C ALA A 132 -10.76 3.13 13.74
N PRO A 133 -11.33 2.03 14.27
CA PRO A 133 -11.33 0.74 13.59
C PRO A 133 -12.12 0.81 12.28
N GLY A 134 -11.81 -0.09 11.35
CA GLY A 134 -12.58 -0.23 10.12
C GLY A 134 -14.04 -0.62 10.40
N LEU A 135 -14.91 -0.25 9.47
CA LEU A 135 -16.33 -0.64 9.51
C LEU A 135 -16.47 -2.08 9.00
N TRP A 136 -15.85 -3.02 9.68
CA TRP A 136 -16.04 -4.44 9.37
C TRP A 136 -17.51 -4.80 9.59
N PRO A 137 -18.11 -5.60 8.66
CA PRO A 137 -19.54 -5.89 8.65
C PRO A 137 -20.02 -6.58 9.87
#